data_0b26f14388e1df4d71c2674ea6c8275f
#
_entry.id   0b26f14388e1df4d71c2674ea6c8275f
#
_cell.length_a   1.000
_cell.length_b   1.000
_cell.length_c   1.000
_cell.angle_alpha   90.00
_cell.angle_beta   90.00
_cell.angle_gamma   90.00
#
_symmetry.space_group_name_H-M   'P 1'
#
loop_
_entity.id
_entity.type
_entity.pdbx_description
1 polymer ?
#
loop_
_entity_poly.entity_id
_entity_poly.type
_entity_poly.pdbx_seq_one_letter_code
_entity_poly.pdbx_strand_id
1 'polypeptide(L)'
;MTKVDKVYSAIVVNGQQLTAKQISARFNVANPHDTVYTLRMEGFPIYLNKHKDSKGRVTHKYRHGTASRELIAAGYKAIAAGLV
;
A
#
# COMPACT_ATOMS: atom_id res chain seq x y z
N MET A 1 11.47 -14.78 7.01
CA MET A 1 10.85 -13.47 6.66
C MET A 1 9.44 -13.40 7.20
N THR A 2 9.06 -12.30 7.79
CA THR A 2 7.69 -12.07 8.22
C THR A 2 6.79 -11.81 7.02
N LYS A 3 5.46 -11.86 7.23
CA LYS A 3 4.50 -11.52 6.17
C LYS A 3 4.67 -10.07 5.70
N VAL A 4 4.96 -9.16 6.62
CA VAL A 4 5.23 -7.76 6.31
C VAL A 4 6.47 -7.63 5.42
N ASP A 5 7.53 -8.37 5.71
CA ASP A 5 8.75 -8.37 4.90
C ASP A 5 8.50 -8.87 3.48
N LYS A 6 7.65 -9.89 3.32
CA LYS A 6 7.27 -10.42 2.00
C LYS A 6 6.50 -9.40 1.19
N VAL A 7 5.55 -8.71 1.80
CA VAL A 7 4.79 -7.64 1.16
C VAL A 7 5.71 -6.47 0.80
N TYR A 8 6.59 -6.09 1.68
CA TYR A 8 7.61 -5.08 1.43
C TYR A 8 8.43 -5.43 0.18
N SER A 9 8.97 -6.64 0.12
CA SER A 9 9.78 -7.09 -1.03
C SER A 9 8.98 -7.04 -2.33
N ALA A 10 7.73 -7.45 -2.32
CA ALA A 10 6.91 -7.45 -3.53
C ALA A 10 6.58 -6.03 -4.00
N ILE A 11 6.16 -5.16 -3.11
CA ILE A 11 5.67 -3.82 -3.48
C ILE A 11 6.80 -2.81 -3.60
N VAL A 12 7.70 -2.77 -2.62
CA VAL A 12 8.76 -1.73 -2.57
C VAL A 12 9.96 -2.13 -3.42
N VAL A 13 10.50 -3.33 -3.21
CA VAL A 13 11.71 -3.76 -3.90
C VAL A 13 11.43 -4.10 -5.36
N ASN A 14 10.40 -4.90 -5.63
CA ASN A 14 10.07 -5.35 -6.97
C ASN A 14 9.13 -4.43 -7.73
N GLY A 15 8.56 -3.43 -7.07
CA GLY A 15 7.67 -2.46 -7.71
C GLY A 15 6.35 -3.03 -8.20
N GLN A 16 5.89 -4.13 -7.62
CA GLN A 16 4.63 -4.75 -8.01
C GLN A 16 3.43 -3.96 -7.53
N GLN A 17 2.37 -4.00 -8.32
CA GLN A 17 1.07 -3.44 -7.94
C GLN A 17 0.14 -4.59 -7.57
N LEU A 18 -0.37 -4.59 -6.35
CA LEU A 18 -1.17 -5.68 -5.82
C LEU A 18 -2.47 -5.18 -5.20
N THR A 19 -3.56 -5.91 -5.46
CA THR A 19 -4.82 -5.67 -4.75
C THR A 19 -4.74 -6.25 -3.34
N ALA A 20 -5.62 -5.81 -2.44
CA ALA A 20 -5.71 -6.38 -1.10
C ALA A 20 -5.95 -7.89 -1.16
N LYS A 21 -6.79 -8.34 -2.09
CA LYS A 21 -7.07 -9.75 -2.30
C LYS A 21 -5.82 -10.53 -2.72
N GLN A 22 -5.01 -9.97 -3.62
CA GLN A 22 -3.76 -10.59 -4.04
C GLN A 22 -2.75 -10.67 -2.91
N ILE A 23 -2.62 -9.63 -2.10
CA ILE A 23 -1.75 -9.63 -0.93
C ILE A 23 -2.18 -10.73 0.04
N SER A 24 -3.47 -10.81 0.34
CA SER A 24 -4.01 -11.85 1.22
C SER A 24 -3.73 -13.25 0.68
N ALA A 25 -3.98 -13.48 -0.60
CA ALA A 25 -3.82 -14.79 -1.22
C ALA A 25 -2.35 -15.21 -1.35
N ARG A 26 -1.48 -14.29 -1.78
CA ARG A 26 -0.07 -14.62 -2.03
C ARG A 26 0.75 -14.79 -0.75
N PHE A 27 0.47 -13.97 0.25
CA PHE A 27 1.29 -13.90 1.46
C PHE A 27 0.58 -14.44 2.69
N ASN A 28 -0.62 -14.98 2.50
CA ASN A 28 -1.46 -15.50 3.60
C ASN A 28 -1.65 -14.47 4.71
N VAL A 29 -1.96 -13.23 4.33
CA VAL A 29 -2.19 -12.11 5.23
C VAL A 29 -3.69 -11.98 5.49
N ALA A 30 -4.09 -12.03 6.75
CA ALA A 30 -5.51 -11.92 7.11
C ALA A 30 -6.05 -10.50 6.88
N ASN A 31 -5.22 -9.48 7.15
CA ASN A 31 -5.63 -8.09 6.98
C ASN A 31 -4.56 -7.31 6.21
N PRO A 32 -4.68 -7.22 4.87
CA PRO A 32 -3.71 -6.49 4.05
C PRO A 32 -3.59 -5.01 4.40
N HIS A 33 -4.68 -4.37 4.84
CA HIS A 33 -4.66 -2.96 5.21
C HIS A 33 -3.74 -2.71 6.41
N ASP A 34 -3.75 -3.58 7.41
CA ASP A 34 -2.86 -3.46 8.57
C ASP A 34 -1.40 -3.62 8.16
N THR A 35 -1.10 -4.56 7.26
CA THR A 35 0.25 -4.77 6.75
C THR A 35 0.76 -3.53 6.01
N VAL A 36 -0.07 -2.96 5.13
CA VAL A 36 0.26 -1.73 4.40
C VAL A 36 0.41 -0.55 5.35
N TYR A 37 -0.46 -0.44 6.34
CA TYR A 37 -0.38 0.60 7.37
C TYR A 37 0.95 0.52 8.13
N THR A 38 1.37 -0.68 8.52
CA THR A 38 2.67 -0.89 9.18
C THR A 38 3.82 -0.38 8.32
N LEU A 39 3.82 -0.71 7.02
CA LEU A 39 4.85 -0.23 6.11
C LEU A 39 4.84 1.29 5.95
N ARG A 40 3.67 1.91 5.88
CA ARG A 40 3.55 3.36 5.84
C ARG A 40 4.13 4.01 7.08
N MET A 41 3.89 3.43 8.25
CA MET A 41 4.43 3.93 9.52
C MET A 41 5.95 3.79 9.60
N GLU A 42 6.52 2.85 8.87
CA GLU A 42 7.97 2.70 8.75
C GLU A 42 8.60 3.66 7.74
N GLY A 43 7.79 4.46 7.06
CA GLY A 43 8.25 5.50 6.14
C GLY A 43 8.20 5.14 4.66
N PHE A 44 7.58 4.02 4.30
CA PHE A 44 7.46 3.63 2.89
C PHE A 44 6.16 4.20 2.30
N PRO A 45 6.24 5.05 1.26
CA PRO A 45 5.06 5.65 0.66
C PRO A 45 4.33 4.63 -0.22
N ILE A 46 3.30 4.00 0.32
CA ILE A 46 2.46 3.05 -0.40
C ILE A 46 1.10 3.69 -0.65
N TYR A 47 0.72 3.77 -1.92
CA TYR A 47 -0.53 4.38 -2.36
C TYR A 47 -1.52 3.31 -2.77
N LEU A 48 -2.79 3.64 -2.59
CA LEU A 48 -3.89 2.84 -3.12
C LEU A 48 -4.39 3.51 -4.40
N ASN A 49 -4.03 2.94 -5.55
CA ASN A 49 -4.41 3.46 -6.85
C ASN A 49 -5.68 2.80 -7.35
N LYS A 50 -6.58 3.64 -7.83
CA LYS A 50 -7.79 3.17 -8.50
C LYS A 50 -7.49 2.82 -9.94
N HIS A 51 -7.81 1.58 -10.33
CA HIS A 51 -7.69 1.09 -11.71
C HIS A 51 -9.05 0.73 -12.26
N LYS A 52 -9.32 1.16 -13.49
CA LYS A 52 -10.51 0.77 -14.21
C LYS A 52 -10.10 -0.16 -15.35
N ASP A 53 -10.61 -1.39 -15.37
CA ASP A 53 -10.30 -2.33 -16.43
C ASP A 53 -11.13 -2.06 -17.69
N SER A 54 -10.88 -2.83 -18.76
CA SER A 54 -11.58 -2.69 -20.05
C SER A 54 -13.07 -2.99 -19.96
N LYS A 55 -13.50 -3.69 -18.92
CA LYS A 55 -14.90 -4.03 -18.66
C LYS A 55 -15.61 -3.02 -17.74
N GLY A 56 -14.93 -1.95 -17.37
CA GLY A 56 -15.48 -0.93 -16.49
C GLY A 56 -15.43 -1.28 -15.00
N ARG A 57 -14.80 -2.39 -14.63
CA ARG A 57 -14.61 -2.76 -13.23
C ARG A 57 -13.56 -1.89 -12.57
N VAL A 58 -13.84 -1.42 -11.38
CA VAL A 58 -12.89 -0.62 -10.60
C VAL A 58 -12.20 -1.52 -9.59
N THR A 59 -10.87 -1.53 -9.64
CA THR A 59 -10.04 -2.22 -8.64
C THR A 59 -9.08 -1.23 -8.01
N HIS A 60 -8.68 -1.50 -6.77
CA HIS A 60 -7.70 -0.69 -6.06
C HIS A 60 -6.45 -1.53 -5.83
N LYS A 61 -5.30 -1.03 -6.29
CA LYS A 61 -4.02 -1.71 -6.14
C LYS A 61 -3.08 -0.86 -5.30
N TYR A 62 -2.41 -1.52 -4.36
CA TYR A 62 -1.34 -0.90 -3.60
C TYR A 62 -0.07 -0.86 -4.44
N ARG A 63 0.58 0.29 -4.46
CA ARG A 63 1.88 0.46 -5.13
C ARG A 63 2.78 1.36 -4.31
N HIS A 64 4.08 1.10 -4.39
CA HIS A 64 5.09 2.01 -3.88
C HIS A 64 5.29 3.13 -4.90
N GLY A 65 5.33 4.37 -4.44
CA GLY A 65 5.56 5.50 -5.31
C GLY A 65 6.55 6.48 -4.69
N THR A 66 7.05 7.38 -5.53
CA THR A 66 7.87 8.50 -5.05
C THR A 66 6.93 9.65 -4.69
N ALA A 67 6.76 9.90 -3.40
CA ALA A 67 5.93 11.00 -2.95
C ALA A 67 6.75 12.30 -2.94
N SER A 68 6.10 13.42 -3.31
CA SER A 68 6.70 14.73 -3.08
C SER A 68 6.80 15.01 -1.58
N ARG A 69 7.68 15.94 -1.19
CA ARG A 69 7.79 16.36 0.19
C ARG A 69 6.45 16.87 0.74
N GLU A 70 5.72 17.61 -0.07
CA GLU A 70 4.41 18.14 0.28
C GLU A 70 3.39 17.04 0.54
N LEU A 71 3.38 16.02 -0.29
CA LEU A 71 2.48 14.88 -0.14
C LEU A 71 2.81 14.08 1.12
N ILE A 72 4.08 13.88 1.42
CA ILE A 72 4.53 13.21 2.64
C ILE A 72 4.10 14.02 3.86
N ALA A 73 4.32 15.34 3.85
CA ALA A 73 3.94 16.22 4.95
C ALA A 73 2.42 16.22 5.18
N ALA A 74 1.64 16.25 4.10
CA ALA A 74 0.18 16.16 4.18
C ALA A 74 -0.28 14.84 4.77
N GLY A 75 0.36 13.74 4.39
CA GLY A 75 0.10 12.41 4.94
C GLY A 75 0.37 12.35 6.43
N TYR A 76 1.49 12.86 6.89
CA TYR A 76 1.83 12.92 8.31
C TYR A 76 0.86 13.80 9.10
N LYS A 77 0.48 14.96 8.56
CA LYS A 77 -0.53 15.83 9.18
C LYS A 77 -1.87 15.12 9.32
N ALA A 78 -2.29 14.39 8.32
CA ALA A 78 -3.54 13.63 8.35
C ALA A 78 -3.51 12.55 9.44
N ILE A 79 -2.40 11.83 9.56
CA ILE A 79 -2.19 10.81 10.60
C ILE A 79 -2.19 11.47 11.98
N ALA A 80 -1.47 12.57 12.16
CA ALA A 80 -1.38 13.30 13.42
C ALA A 80 -2.73 13.87 13.85
N ALA A 81 -3.57 14.26 12.88
CA ALA A 81 -4.91 14.77 13.14
C ALA A 81 -5.95 13.65 13.35
N GLY A 82 -5.56 12.38 13.21
CA GLY A 82 -6.47 11.26 13.35
C GLY A 82 -7.44 11.08 12.21
N LEU A 83 -7.13 11.61 11.03
CA LEU A 83 -8.00 11.55 9.85
C LEU A 83 -7.80 10.30 9.00
N VAL A 84 -6.81 9.51 9.34
CA VAL A 84 -6.46 8.28 8.62
C VAL A 84 -6.42 7.11 9.56
#